data_f9d27c74b55478878e940a6362b5fd65
#
_entry.id   f9d27c74b55478878e940a6362b5fd65
#
_cell.length_a   1.000
_cell.length_b   1.000
_cell.length_c   1.000
_cell.angle_alpha   90.00
_cell.angle_beta   90.00
_cell.angle_gamma   90.00
#
_symmetry.space_group_name_H-M   'P 1'
#
loop_
_entity.id
_entity.type
_entity.pdbx_description
1 polymer ?
#
loop_
_entity_poly.entity_id
_entity_poly.type
_entity_poly.pdbx_seq_one_letter_code
_entity_poly.pdbx_strand_id
1 'polypeptide(L)'
;MFFSSKKESAQQPERTAAFDKTDIQALEAYLKKLSGGDFSAPEPRVRSTELQGVARELTNFVQAQQRRYIDLLMEINDSVTDESKSSGVLNNIATEYEHIMQTVNELMRVVDGMAEAINGLAGSASETSRQTDVGRDAMSHTSSSVQSVAAETGHAQQSLQGMNQSVEQLHASTASIDNLVAVVNGIAEQTNLLALNASIEAARAGEHGRGFSVVAEEVRKLAEQSKQSVGEISEQLSRIRTGAEGIAQEFTQMDRSFQSNVTAVGEAQTHTSRLVDVFDGIGKAISDLAPMAEEQSASFEEMNATLRNAMENVHKLNTYTKECNKDIYEVLRRCNAMRMKAGSLNLPFSEKDVISLAKTDHLIWKTRIEQMIWGNIELKAADVADSSLCRLGKWYHATGQAKYGSLPEFSKLGQAHDRFHKICAEAIDAYHSQKTAKVREYLLEIGALSDEVIGALDSLMARV
;
A
#
# COMPACT_ATOMS: atom_id res chain seq x y z
N MET A 1 88.83 -86.37 54.97
CA MET A 1 89.55 -86.01 53.72
C MET A 1 88.60 -85.14 52.88
N PHE A 2 89.13 -84.09 52.40
CA PHE A 2 88.71 -83.12 51.40
C PHE A 2 88.04 -81.85 51.85
N PHE A 3 88.83 -80.87 51.66
CA PHE A 3 88.59 -79.42 51.76
C PHE A 3 87.45 -78.88 50.87
N SER A 4 86.67 -78.04 51.45
CA SER A 4 85.81 -77.15 50.68
C SER A 4 86.23 -75.70 50.86
N SER A 5 86.68 -75.08 49.81
CA SER A 5 87.07 -73.67 49.78
C SER A 5 85.79 -72.76 49.69
N LYS A 6 85.57 -71.90 50.67
CA LYS A 6 84.66 -70.76 50.60
C LYS A 6 85.17 -69.76 49.60
N LYS A 7 84.34 -69.46 48.54
CA LYS A 7 84.50 -68.27 47.78
C LYS A 7 83.61 -67.15 48.43
N GLU A 8 84.32 -66.21 48.99
CA GLU A 8 83.69 -64.92 49.38
C GLU A 8 83.27 -64.23 48.08
N SER A 9 81.94 -63.97 47.94
CA SER A 9 81.41 -63.11 46.95
C SER A 9 81.48 -61.66 47.51
N ALA A 10 82.36 -60.88 46.92
CA ALA A 10 82.43 -59.45 47.17
C ALA A 10 81.11 -58.81 46.73
N GLN A 11 80.31 -58.41 47.71
CA GLN A 11 79.20 -57.42 47.46
C GLN A 11 79.87 -56.12 47.00
N GLN A 12 79.65 -55.77 45.75
CA GLN A 12 79.82 -54.37 45.28
C GLN A 12 78.91 -53.47 46.08
N PRO A 13 79.41 -52.39 46.62
CA PRO A 13 78.49 -51.39 47.25
C PRO A 13 77.64 -50.82 46.19
N GLU A 14 76.28 -50.94 46.35
CA GLU A 14 75.31 -50.10 45.62
C GLU A 14 75.74 -48.64 45.80
N ARG A 15 76.25 -48.03 44.70
CA ARG A 15 76.43 -46.60 44.60
C ARG A 15 75.03 -46.01 44.63
N THR A 16 74.50 -45.70 45.76
CA THR A 16 73.43 -44.72 45.92
C THR A 16 73.94 -43.41 45.33
N ALA A 17 73.57 -43.14 44.10
CA ALA A 17 73.89 -41.88 43.45
C ALA A 17 73.23 -40.77 44.32
N ALA A 18 74.08 -40.13 45.15
CA ALA A 18 73.66 -38.95 45.89
C ALA A 18 73.44 -37.82 44.82
N PHE A 19 72.18 -37.57 44.43
CA PHE A 19 71.86 -36.47 43.57
C PHE A 19 72.34 -35.12 44.17
N ASP A 20 72.90 -34.26 43.33
CA ASP A 20 73.36 -32.94 43.80
C ASP A 20 72.15 -32.19 44.38
N LYS A 21 72.25 -31.82 45.65
CA LYS A 21 71.19 -31.08 46.42
C LYS A 21 70.82 -29.83 45.70
N THR A 22 71.74 -29.20 44.98
CA THR A 22 71.52 -27.97 44.21
C THR A 22 70.61 -28.24 43.01
N ASP A 23 70.74 -29.37 42.33
CA ASP A 23 69.89 -29.74 41.19
C ASP A 23 68.48 -30.09 41.63
N ILE A 24 68.33 -30.78 42.77
CA ILE A 24 66.99 -31.04 43.36
C ILE A 24 66.31 -29.71 43.74
N GLN A 25 67.01 -28.77 44.37
CA GLN A 25 66.49 -27.44 44.72
C GLN A 25 66.09 -26.63 43.48
N ALA A 26 66.82 -26.74 42.36
CA ALA A 26 66.46 -26.07 41.10
C ALA A 26 65.18 -26.63 40.51
N LEU A 27 64.99 -27.98 40.51
CA LEU A 27 63.73 -28.61 40.08
C LEU A 27 62.54 -28.24 41.01
N GLU A 28 62.73 -28.27 42.32
CA GLU A 28 61.71 -27.87 43.30
C GLU A 28 61.29 -26.40 43.12
N ALA A 29 62.23 -25.48 42.92
CA ALA A 29 61.97 -24.08 42.64
C ALA A 29 61.20 -23.86 41.31
N TYR A 30 61.53 -24.64 40.27
CA TYR A 30 60.81 -24.63 39.02
C TYR A 30 59.37 -25.13 39.18
N LEU A 31 59.17 -26.29 39.79
CA LEU A 31 57.82 -26.81 40.11
C LEU A 31 56.97 -25.87 40.96
N LYS A 32 57.61 -25.19 41.92
CA LYS A 32 56.92 -24.16 42.74
C LYS A 32 56.43 -22.97 41.91
N LYS A 33 57.21 -22.51 40.93
CA LYS A 33 56.78 -21.48 39.98
C LYS A 33 55.61 -21.94 39.15
N LEU A 34 55.68 -23.17 38.57
CA LEU A 34 54.59 -23.75 37.80
C LEU A 34 53.32 -23.93 38.60
N SER A 35 53.39 -24.38 39.85
CA SER A 35 52.25 -24.50 40.74
C SER A 35 51.64 -23.13 41.12
N GLY A 36 52.44 -22.07 41.08
CA GLY A 36 52.02 -20.70 41.21
C GLY A 36 51.45 -20.08 39.92
N GLY A 37 51.38 -20.85 38.81
CA GLY A 37 50.83 -20.38 37.53
C GLY A 37 51.87 -19.71 36.60
N ASP A 38 53.15 -19.70 36.98
CA ASP A 38 54.23 -19.14 36.11
C ASP A 38 54.74 -20.18 35.15
N PHE A 39 54.03 -20.35 34.04
CA PHE A 39 54.42 -21.24 32.95
C PHE A 39 55.49 -20.65 32.03
N SER A 40 55.83 -19.34 32.16
CA SER A 40 56.93 -18.75 31.40
C SER A 40 58.31 -18.90 32.06
N ALA A 41 58.36 -19.57 33.23
CA ALA A 41 59.60 -19.76 33.98
C ALA A 41 60.63 -20.49 33.10
N PRO A 42 61.91 -20.03 33.10
CA PRO A 42 62.95 -20.63 32.31
C PRO A 42 63.27 -22.05 32.78
N GLU A 43 63.72 -22.92 31.85
CA GLU A 43 64.11 -24.31 32.09
C GLU A 43 65.09 -24.42 33.29
N PRO A 44 64.87 -25.42 34.20
CA PRO A 44 65.72 -25.60 35.34
C PRO A 44 67.12 -26.08 34.89
N ARG A 45 68.20 -25.38 35.31
CA ARG A 45 69.58 -25.73 35.02
C ARG A 45 70.06 -26.81 35.99
N VAL A 46 70.26 -28.05 35.45
CA VAL A 46 70.67 -29.25 36.21
C VAL A 46 71.99 -29.67 35.67
N ARG A 47 72.91 -30.00 36.60
CA ARG A 47 74.29 -30.43 36.27
C ARG A 47 74.44 -31.97 36.22
N SER A 48 73.68 -32.69 37.05
CA SER A 48 73.67 -34.14 37.09
C SER A 48 73.13 -34.73 35.78
N THR A 49 73.86 -35.64 35.18
CA THR A 49 73.50 -36.33 33.93
C THR A 49 72.17 -37.09 34.09
N GLU A 50 71.92 -37.68 35.22
CA GLU A 50 70.73 -38.46 35.60
C GLU A 50 69.50 -37.57 35.67
N LEU A 51 69.63 -36.35 36.22
CA LEU A 51 68.53 -35.40 36.34
C LEU A 51 68.34 -34.57 35.11
N GLN A 52 69.31 -34.46 34.18
CA GLN A 52 69.10 -33.73 32.90
C GLN A 52 68.00 -34.38 32.05
N GLY A 53 67.84 -35.70 32.06
CA GLY A 53 66.76 -36.41 31.40
C GLY A 53 65.36 -35.98 31.99
N VAL A 54 65.26 -35.93 33.34
CA VAL A 54 64.05 -35.54 34.06
C VAL A 54 63.70 -34.06 33.77
N ALA A 55 64.66 -33.14 33.81
CA ALA A 55 64.54 -31.77 33.55
C ALA A 55 64.01 -31.53 32.12
N ARG A 56 64.53 -32.22 31.13
CA ARG A 56 64.11 -32.14 29.73
C ARG A 56 62.66 -32.65 29.55
N GLU A 57 62.29 -33.80 30.11
CA GLU A 57 60.94 -34.32 30.03
C GLU A 57 59.99 -33.46 30.76
N LEU A 58 60.35 -32.87 31.89
CA LEU A 58 59.54 -31.87 32.60
C LEU A 58 59.32 -30.59 31.74
N THR A 59 60.36 -30.11 31.07
CA THR A 59 60.28 -28.97 30.15
C THR A 59 59.40 -29.30 28.95
N ASN A 60 59.55 -30.49 28.32
CA ASN A 60 58.67 -30.91 27.25
C ASN A 60 57.20 -30.98 27.69
N PHE A 61 56.93 -31.52 28.87
CA PHE A 61 55.61 -31.56 29.48
C PHE A 61 55.02 -30.14 29.65
N VAL A 62 55.79 -29.22 30.23
CA VAL A 62 55.40 -27.84 30.47
C VAL A 62 55.09 -27.13 29.14
N GLN A 63 55.93 -27.28 28.12
CA GLN A 63 55.71 -26.71 26.79
C GLN A 63 54.44 -27.30 26.15
N ALA A 64 54.18 -28.59 26.31
CA ALA A 64 52.95 -29.19 25.84
C ALA A 64 51.72 -28.63 26.55
N GLN A 65 51.80 -28.41 27.90
CA GLN A 65 50.71 -27.77 28.65
C GLN A 65 50.51 -26.30 28.27
N GLN A 66 51.60 -25.54 28.08
CA GLN A 66 51.52 -24.13 27.59
C GLN A 66 50.73 -24.03 26.29
N ARG A 67 51.05 -24.86 25.30
CA ARG A 67 50.33 -24.91 24.00
C ARG A 67 48.84 -25.22 24.23
N ARG A 68 48.51 -26.27 24.99
CA ARG A 68 47.13 -26.65 25.29
C ARG A 68 46.34 -25.52 25.99
N TYR A 69 46.98 -24.81 26.94
CA TYR A 69 46.31 -23.69 27.62
C TYR A 69 46.11 -22.50 26.68
N ILE A 70 47.04 -22.19 25.79
CA ILE A 70 46.91 -21.12 24.80
C ILE A 70 45.81 -21.51 23.80
N ASP A 71 45.84 -22.73 23.26
CA ASP A 71 44.81 -23.21 22.30
C ASP A 71 43.41 -23.15 22.94
N LEU A 72 43.25 -23.66 24.15
CA LEU A 72 41.99 -23.58 24.87
C LEU A 72 41.54 -22.12 25.11
N LEU A 73 42.47 -21.23 25.46
CA LEU A 73 42.16 -19.81 25.63
C LEU A 73 41.71 -19.16 24.32
N MET A 74 42.30 -19.53 23.18
CA MET A 74 41.91 -19.04 21.87
C MET A 74 40.51 -19.57 21.47
N GLU A 75 40.21 -20.86 21.73
CA GLU A 75 38.84 -21.40 21.52
C GLU A 75 37.79 -20.69 22.37
N ILE A 76 38.08 -20.37 23.65
CA ILE A 76 37.21 -19.57 24.51
C ILE A 76 37.07 -18.13 23.95
N ASN A 77 38.15 -17.55 23.43
CA ASN A 77 38.17 -16.23 22.84
C ASN A 77 37.26 -16.15 21.57
N ASP A 78 37.34 -17.17 20.73
CA ASP A 78 36.51 -17.29 19.53
C ASP A 78 35.04 -17.48 19.93
N SER A 79 34.75 -18.31 20.96
CA SER A 79 33.40 -18.45 21.51
C SER A 79 32.84 -17.12 22.01
N VAL A 80 33.63 -16.30 22.73
CA VAL A 80 33.21 -14.94 23.16
C VAL A 80 32.92 -14.03 21.97
N THR A 81 33.70 -14.14 20.89
CA THR A 81 33.50 -13.38 19.67
C THR A 81 32.18 -13.75 19.00
N ASP A 82 31.87 -15.04 18.90
CA ASP A 82 30.63 -15.52 18.27
C ASP A 82 29.39 -15.20 19.12
N GLU A 83 29.46 -15.30 20.46
CA GLU A 83 28.39 -14.86 21.35
C GLU A 83 28.15 -13.34 21.27
N SER A 84 29.22 -12.54 21.11
CA SER A 84 29.09 -11.10 20.90
C SER A 84 28.38 -10.76 19.60
N LYS A 85 28.63 -11.52 18.52
CA LYS A 85 27.88 -11.38 17.25
C LYS A 85 26.41 -11.77 17.43
N SER A 86 26.14 -12.87 18.14
CA SER A 86 24.78 -13.34 18.43
C SER A 86 23.99 -12.30 19.22
N SER A 87 24.60 -11.61 20.18
CA SER A 87 23.99 -10.47 20.90
C SER A 87 23.61 -9.34 19.93
N GLY A 88 24.47 -9.03 18.95
CA GLY A 88 24.16 -8.04 17.91
C GLY A 88 22.96 -8.41 17.04
N VAL A 89 22.81 -9.69 16.70
CA VAL A 89 21.63 -10.18 15.96
C VAL A 89 20.35 -9.99 16.79
N LEU A 90 20.37 -10.28 18.10
CA LEU A 90 19.21 -10.06 18.96
C LEU A 90 18.81 -8.59 19.08
N ASN A 91 19.76 -7.66 19.04
CA ASN A 91 19.47 -6.23 18.99
C ASN A 91 18.76 -5.83 17.70
N ASN A 92 19.15 -6.40 16.56
CA ASN A 92 18.45 -6.19 15.29
C ASN A 92 17.02 -6.74 15.33
N ILE A 93 16.82 -7.95 15.89
CA ILE A 93 15.49 -8.54 16.08
C ILE A 93 14.62 -7.65 16.96
N ALA A 94 15.17 -7.06 18.03
CA ALA A 94 14.44 -6.13 18.89
C ALA A 94 14.00 -4.84 18.17
N THR A 95 14.81 -4.36 17.23
CA THR A 95 14.45 -3.20 16.39
C THR A 95 13.34 -3.56 15.39
N GLU A 96 13.44 -4.72 14.74
CA GLU A 96 12.40 -5.24 13.83
C GLU A 96 11.08 -5.46 14.55
N TYR A 97 11.11 -5.91 15.81
CA TYR A 97 9.90 -6.02 16.63
C TYR A 97 9.14 -4.68 16.73
N GLU A 98 9.82 -3.56 17.00
CA GLU A 98 9.19 -2.24 17.07
C GLU A 98 8.54 -1.85 15.74
N HIS A 99 9.20 -2.12 14.61
CA HIS A 99 8.67 -1.88 13.27
C HIS A 99 7.43 -2.74 12.96
N ILE A 100 7.48 -4.04 13.28
CA ILE A 100 6.35 -4.93 13.09
C ILE A 100 5.14 -4.46 13.91
N MET A 101 5.34 -4.08 15.17
CA MET A 101 4.27 -3.57 16.03
C MET A 101 3.62 -2.31 15.46
N GLN A 102 4.41 -1.37 14.92
CA GLN A 102 3.90 -0.19 14.24
C GLN A 102 3.05 -0.57 13.02
N THR A 103 3.57 -1.47 12.18
CA THR A 103 2.86 -1.95 10.98
C THR A 103 1.54 -2.63 11.31
N VAL A 104 1.52 -3.51 12.34
CA VAL A 104 0.28 -4.19 12.76
C VAL A 104 -0.75 -3.19 13.29
N ASN A 105 -0.34 -2.18 14.08
CA ASN A 105 -1.23 -1.12 14.55
C ASN A 105 -1.79 -0.27 13.40
N GLU A 106 -1.00 -0.04 12.37
CA GLU A 106 -1.43 0.69 11.17
C GLU A 106 -2.43 -0.13 10.34
N LEU A 107 -2.17 -1.43 10.18
CA LEU A 107 -3.10 -2.37 9.53
C LEU A 107 -4.43 -2.47 10.29
N MET A 108 -4.44 -2.51 11.62
CA MET A 108 -5.69 -2.51 12.41
C MET A 108 -6.52 -1.27 12.11
N ARG A 109 -5.92 -0.07 12.05
CA ARG A 109 -6.63 1.16 11.69
C ARG A 109 -7.19 1.15 10.27
N VAL A 110 -6.45 0.54 9.33
CA VAL A 110 -6.93 0.37 7.95
C VAL A 110 -8.16 -0.54 7.91
N VAL A 111 -8.11 -1.69 8.62
CA VAL A 111 -9.23 -2.63 8.69
C VAL A 111 -10.47 -2.00 9.34
N ASP A 112 -10.30 -1.22 10.41
CA ASP A 112 -11.40 -0.48 11.04
C ASP A 112 -12.02 0.54 10.07
N GLY A 113 -11.19 1.30 9.33
CA GLY A 113 -11.67 2.23 8.28
C GLY A 113 -12.38 1.53 7.13
N MET A 114 -11.94 0.32 6.75
CA MET A 114 -12.62 -0.50 5.74
C MET A 114 -13.98 -1.01 6.23
N ALA A 115 -14.11 -1.40 7.49
CA ALA A 115 -15.40 -1.78 8.09
C ALA A 115 -16.39 -0.59 8.10
N GLU A 116 -15.92 0.62 8.40
CA GLU A 116 -16.73 1.84 8.32
C GLU A 116 -17.16 2.14 6.87
N ALA A 117 -16.26 1.97 5.90
CA ALA A 117 -16.57 2.16 4.47
C ALA A 117 -17.63 1.17 3.96
N ILE A 118 -17.61 -0.09 4.41
CA ILE A 118 -18.65 -1.09 4.07
C ILE A 118 -20.02 -0.70 4.65
N ASN A 119 -20.08 -0.20 5.87
CA ASN A 119 -21.32 0.32 6.44
C ASN A 119 -21.86 1.51 5.62
N GLY A 120 -20.97 2.41 5.17
CA GLY A 120 -21.32 3.50 4.26
C GLY A 120 -21.82 3.00 2.90
N LEU A 121 -21.23 1.94 2.35
CA LEU A 121 -21.68 1.31 1.11
C LEU A 121 -23.08 0.72 1.24
N ALA A 122 -23.38 0.02 2.33
CA ALA A 122 -24.70 -0.53 2.61
C ALA A 122 -25.76 0.60 2.69
N GLY A 123 -25.44 1.71 3.36
CA GLY A 123 -26.31 2.90 3.39
C GLY A 123 -26.52 3.51 2.01
N SER A 124 -25.48 3.63 1.20
CA SER A 124 -25.56 4.14 -0.17
C SER A 124 -26.37 3.21 -1.09
N ALA A 125 -26.21 1.90 -0.95
CA ALA A 125 -27.00 0.90 -1.68
C ALA A 125 -28.50 1.02 -1.35
N SER A 126 -28.86 1.16 -0.07
CA SER A 126 -30.23 1.36 0.38
C SER A 126 -30.87 2.62 -0.21
N GLU A 127 -30.15 3.76 -0.18
CA GLU A 127 -30.63 5.01 -0.75
C GLU A 127 -30.77 4.93 -2.28
N THR A 128 -29.81 4.27 -2.97
CA THR A 128 -29.89 4.07 -4.42
C THR A 128 -31.05 3.15 -4.79
N SER A 129 -31.36 2.12 -3.98
CA SER A 129 -32.54 1.27 -4.15
C SER A 129 -33.84 2.10 -4.09
N ARG A 130 -33.95 2.94 -3.06
CA ARG A 130 -35.11 3.85 -2.90
C ARG A 130 -35.27 4.79 -4.10
N GLN A 131 -34.16 5.36 -4.60
CA GLN A 131 -34.20 6.25 -5.78
C GLN A 131 -34.55 5.47 -7.06
N THR A 132 -34.14 4.23 -7.18
CA THR A 132 -34.49 3.34 -8.29
C THR A 132 -35.97 3.05 -8.32
N ASP A 133 -36.61 2.79 -7.17
CA ASP A 133 -38.05 2.56 -7.05
C ASP A 133 -38.83 3.84 -7.45
N VAL A 134 -38.41 5.01 -6.96
CA VAL A 134 -39.01 6.30 -7.35
C VAL A 134 -38.86 6.56 -8.86
N GLY A 135 -37.71 6.23 -9.42
CA GLY A 135 -37.46 6.34 -10.86
C GLY A 135 -38.34 5.41 -11.69
N ARG A 136 -38.54 4.18 -11.23
CA ARG A 136 -39.44 3.20 -11.86
C ARG A 136 -40.90 3.67 -11.85
N ASP A 137 -41.39 4.17 -10.71
CA ASP A 137 -42.73 4.74 -10.61
C ASP A 137 -42.92 5.95 -11.55
N ALA A 138 -41.96 6.85 -11.60
CA ALA A 138 -41.95 7.98 -12.53
C ALA A 138 -42.01 7.54 -14.00
N MET A 139 -41.26 6.47 -14.36
CA MET A 139 -41.31 5.90 -15.73
C MET A 139 -42.66 5.25 -16.03
N SER A 140 -43.29 4.58 -15.07
CA SER A 140 -44.64 4.02 -15.22
C SER A 140 -45.69 5.13 -15.52
N HIS A 141 -45.64 6.24 -14.78
CA HIS A 141 -46.47 7.41 -15.02
C HIS A 141 -46.20 8.07 -16.38
N THR A 142 -44.91 8.18 -16.77
CA THR A 142 -44.51 8.72 -18.06
C THR A 142 -45.03 7.85 -19.20
N SER A 143 -44.91 6.53 -19.08
CA SER A 143 -45.43 5.59 -20.07
C SER A 143 -46.95 5.73 -20.26
N SER A 144 -47.70 5.84 -19.16
CA SER A 144 -49.14 6.09 -19.21
C SER A 144 -49.48 7.41 -19.90
N SER A 145 -48.73 8.48 -19.61
CA SER A 145 -48.89 9.79 -20.22
C SER A 145 -48.63 9.76 -21.72
N VAL A 146 -47.53 9.09 -22.14
CA VAL A 146 -47.20 8.90 -23.57
C VAL A 146 -48.30 8.13 -24.31
N GLN A 147 -48.86 7.09 -23.68
CA GLN A 147 -49.99 6.33 -24.25
C GLN A 147 -51.24 7.23 -24.39
N SER A 148 -51.54 8.08 -23.41
CA SER A 148 -52.65 9.04 -23.50
C SER A 148 -52.46 10.00 -24.67
N VAL A 149 -51.27 10.59 -24.82
CA VAL A 149 -50.96 11.51 -25.93
C VAL A 149 -51.05 10.78 -27.29
N ALA A 150 -50.64 9.50 -27.37
CA ALA A 150 -50.82 8.69 -28.57
C ALA A 150 -52.29 8.54 -28.95
N ALA A 151 -53.16 8.22 -27.98
CA ALA A 151 -54.61 8.08 -28.18
C ALA A 151 -55.24 9.41 -28.61
N GLU A 152 -54.90 10.52 -27.93
CA GLU A 152 -55.41 11.86 -28.27
C GLU A 152 -55.00 12.31 -29.66
N THR A 153 -53.73 12.02 -30.06
CA THR A 153 -53.22 12.32 -31.41
C THR A 153 -54.02 11.54 -32.45
N GLY A 154 -54.32 10.25 -32.17
CA GLY A 154 -55.14 9.41 -33.09
C GLY A 154 -56.57 9.95 -33.25
N HIS A 155 -57.21 10.38 -32.14
CA HIS A 155 -58.53 10.99 -32.17
C HIS A 155 -58.54 12.33 -32.92
N ALA A 156 -57.53 13.16 -32.73
CA ALA A 156 -57.39 14.42 -33.44
C ALA A 156 -57.23 14.22 -34.96
N GLN A 157 -56.42 13.22 -35.37
CA GLN A 157 -56.27 12.89 -36.76
C GLN A 157 -57.58 12.39 -37.41
N GLN A 158 -58.37 11.58 -36.69
CA GLN A 158 -59.68 11.14 -37.16
C GLN A 158 -60.66 12.30 -37.32
N SER A 159 -60.63 13.24 -36.35
CA SER A 159 -61.45 14.48 -36.43
C SER A 159 -61.07 15.32 -37.62
N LEU A 160 -59.77 15.46 -37.92
CA LEU A 160 -59.25 16.18 -39.06
C LEU A 160 -59.75 15.56 -40.40
N GLN A 161 -59.78 14.25 -40.49
CA GLN A 161 -60.33 13.55 -41.67
C GLN A 161 -61.80 13.84 -41.87
N GLY A 162 -62.62 13.87 -40.80
CA GLY A 162 -64.04 14.25 -40.85
C GLY A 162 -64.26 15.72 -41.29
N MET A 163 -63.41 16.63 -40.82
CA MET A 163 -63.42 18.02 -41.23
C MET A 163 -63.04 18.17 -42.68
N ASN A 164 -62.06 17.45 -43.20
CA ASN A 164 -61.68 17.49 -44.62
C ASN A 164 -62.82 17.02 -45.52
N GLN A 165 -63.52 15.95 -45.14
CA GLN A 165 -64.72 15.49 -45.88
C GLN A 165 -65.79 16.54 -45.92
N SER A 166 -66.01 17.30 -44.80
CA SER A 166 -66.99 18.38 -44.71
C SER A 166 -66.66 19.55 -45.64
N VAL A 167 -65.37 19.88 -45.79
CA VAL A 167 -64.92 20.91 -46.71
C VAL A 167 -65.08 20.45 -48.18
N GLU A 168 -64.82 19.21 -48.50
CA GLU A 168 -65.09 18.63 -49.82
C GLU A 168 -66.57 18.71 -50.19
N GLN A 169 -67.43 18.36 -49.22
CA GLN A 169 -68.87 18.51 -49.41
C GLN A 169 -69.32 19.97 -49.64
N LEU A 170 -68.71 20.90 -48.88
CA LEU A 170 -68.94 22.34 -49.07
C LEU A 170 -68.56 22.79 -50.48
N HIS A 171 -67.37 22.32 -50.95
CA HIS A 171 -66.87 22.63 -52.30
C HIS A 171 -67.84 22.11 -53.38
N ALA A 172 -68.29 20.85 -53.24
CA ALA A 172 -69.25 20.25 -54.17
C ALA A 172 -70.63 21.05 -54.18
N SER A 173 -71.12 21.42 -52.98
CA SER A 173 -72.37 22.19 -52.84
C SER A 173 -72.23 23.55 -53.43
N THR A 174 -71.12 24.25 -53.23
CA THR A 174 -70.85 25.57 -53.79
C THR A 174 -70.80 25.54 -55.32
N ALA A 175 -70.11 24.49 -55.87
CA ALA A 175 -70.07 24.27 -57.30
C ALA A 175 -71.48 24.02 -57.94
N SER A 176 -72.35 23.28 -57.20
CA SER A 176 -73.77 23.05 -57.65
C SER A 176 -74.55 24.33 -57.63
N ILE A 177 -74.37 25.17 -56.59
CA ILE A 177 -75.06 26.49 -56.56
C ILE A 177 -74.59 27.43 -57.65
N ASP A 178 -73.25 27.43 -57.94
CA ASP A 178 -72.67 28.21 -59.02
C ASP A 178 -73.31 27.87 -60.37
N ASN A 179 -73.53 26.56 -60.67
CA ASN A 179 -74.26 26.12 -61.83
C ASN A 179 -75.72 26.65 -61.85
N LEU A 180 -76.46 26.63 -60.75
CA LEU A 180 -77.81 27.17 -60.63
C LEU A 180 -77.81 28.68 -60.85
N VAL A 181 -76.87 29.41 -60.31
CA VAL A 181 -76.69 30.84 -60.46
C VAL A 181 -76.42 31.17 -61.96
N ALA A 182 -75.64 30.39 -62.66
CA ALA A 182 -75.42 30.56 -64.09
C ALA A 182 -76.71 30.36 -64.91
N VAL A 183 -77.57 29.40 -64.56
CA VAL A 183 -78.89 29.19 -65.17
C VAL A 183 -79.78 30.36 -64.93
N VAL A 184 -79.88 30.90 -63.68
CA VAL A 184 -80.71 32.06 -63.31
C VAL A 184 -80.24 33.30 -64.09
N ASN A 185 -78.91 33.50 -64.20
CA ASN A 185 -78.33 34.59 -64.99
C ASN A 185 -78.77 34.47 -66.49
N GLY A 186 -78.77 33.29 -67.04
CA GLY A 186 -79.26 33.03 -68.39
C GLY A 186 -80.76 33.40 -68.60
N ILE A 187 -81.59 32.98 -67.57
CA ILE A 187 -83.03 33.32 -67.52
C ILE A 187 -83.26 34.88 -67.44
N ALA A 188 -82.50 35.52 -66.54
CA ALA A 188 -82.56 36.98 -66.38
C ALA A 188 -82.12 37.69 -67.69
N GLU A 189 -81.14 37.25 -68.41
CA GLU A 189 -80.69 37.78 -69.70
C GLU A 189 -81.67 37.55 -70.82
N GLN A 190 -82.30 36.35 -70.91
CA GLN A 190 -83.35 36.03 -71.83
C GLN A 190 -84.59 36.91 -71.57
N THR A 191 -85.01 37.09 -70.27
CA THR A 191 -86.13 37.91 -69.82
C THR A 191 -85.91 39.38 -70.23
N ASN A 192 -84.67 39.87 -70.01
CA ASN A 192 -84.28 41.24 -70.36
C ASN A 192 -84.38 41.41 -71.87
N LEU A 193 -83.94 40.45 -72.68
CA LEU A 193 -84.08 40.48 -74.13
C LEU A 193 -85.54 40.39 -74.61
N LEU A 194 -86.34 39.51 -73.99
CA LEU A 194 -87.81 39.44 -74.23
C LEU A 194 -88.53 40.72 -73.87
N ALA A 195 -88.24 41.32 -72.79
CA ALA A 195 -88.81 42.59 -72.30
C ALA A 195 -88.40 43.77 -73.20
N LEU A 196 -87.13 43.77 -73.65
CA LEU A 196 -86.64 44.74 -74.65
C LEU A 196 -87.42 44.63 -75.95
N ASN A 197 -87.61 43.43 -76.50
CA ASN A 197 -88.36 43.16 -77.73
C ASN A 197 -89.79 43.53 -77.56
N ALA A 198 -90.43 43.24 -76.41
CA ALA A 198 -91.82 43.66 -76.13
C ALA A 198 -91.92 45.17 -75.96
N SER A 199 -90.93 45.87 -75.33
CA SER A 199 -90.91 47.33 -75.30
C SER A 199 -90.79 47.95 -76.65
N ILE A 200 -90.00 47.38 -77.56
CA ILE A 200 -89.87 47.83 -78.97
C ILE A 200 -91.22 47.67 -79.71
N GLU A 201 -91.84 46.47 -79.63
CA GLU A 201 -93.10 46.23 -80.36
C GLU A 201 -94.30 47.07 -79.78
N ALA A 202 -94.28 47.28 -78.42
CA ALA A 202 -95.20 48.15 -77.78
C ALA A 202 -95.05 49.64 -78.19
N ALA A 203 -93.81 50.10 -78.42
CA ALA A 203 -93.54 51.41 -79.00
C ALA A 203 -93.99 51.48 -80.45
N ARG A 204 -93.95 50.42 -81.19
CA ARG A 204 -94.33 50.29 -82.56
C ARG A 204 -95.88 50.31 -82.80
N ALA A 205 -96.66 49.86 -81.76
CA ALA A 205 -98.11 49.90 -81.70
C ALA A 205 -98.75 51.30 -81.35
N GLY A 206 -97.89 52.30 -81.05
CA GLY A 206 -98.35 53.69 -80.83
C GLY A 206 -99.23 53.80 -79.58
N GLU A 207 -100.29 54.58 -79.68
CA GLU A 207 -101.21 54.82 -78.56
C GLU A 207 -101.87 53.54 -77.98
N HIS A 208 -102.07 52.49 -78.85
CA HIS A 208 -102.63 51.21 -78.39
C HIS A 208 -101.68 50.36 -77.59
N GLY A 209 -100.36 50.62 -77.67
CA GLY A 209 -99.31 49.87 -76.93
C GLY A 209 -98.86 50.47 -75.60
N ARG A 210 -99.36 51.64 -75.18
CA ARG A 210 -98.86 52.38 -73.97
C ARG A 210 -98.89 51.57 -72.67
N GLY A 211 -99.92 50.79 -72.42
CA GLY A 211 -100.04 49.96 -71.17
C GLY A 211 -99.06 48.79 -71.23
N PHE A 212 -98.87 48.18 -72.44
CA PHE A 212 -97.89 47.10 -72.63
C PHE A 212 -96.41 47.57 -72.53
N SER A 213 -96.09 48.77 -73.00
CA SER A 213 -94.79 49.41 -72.85
C SER A 213 -94.36 49.61 -71.43
N VAL A 214 -95.26 50.04 -70.52
CA VAL A 214 -95.00 50.24 -69.15
C VAL A 214 -94.67 48.86 -68.44
N VAL A 215 -95.48 47.82 -68.74
CA VAL A 215 -95.25 46.49 -68.21
C VAL A 215 -93.92 45.89 -68.75
N ALA A 216 -93.65 46.03 -70.07
CA ALA A 216 -92.38 45.55 -70.61
C ALA A 216 -91.12 46.27 -69.97
N GLU A 217 -91.22 47.59 -69.80
CA GLU A 217 -90.12 48.32 -69.10
C GLU A 217 -89.97 47.92 -67.64
N GLU A 218 -91.07 47.66 -66.93
CA GLU A 218 -90.94 47.12 -65.54
C GLU A 218 -90.37 45.70 -65.48
N VAL A 219 -90.75 44.81 -66.42
CA VAL A 219 -90.16 43.48 -66.53
C VAL A 219 -88.65 43.57 -66.92
N ARG A 220 -88.28 44.51 -67.80
CA ARG A 220 -86.87 44.78 -68.13
C ARG A 220 -86.06 45.22 -66.91
N LYS A 221 -86.62 46.15 -66.10
CA LYS A 221 -86.02 46.63 -64.88
C LYS A 221 -85.84 45.46 -63.83
N LEU A 222 -86.89 44.65 -63.69
CA LEU A 222 -86.81 43.46 -62.81
C LEU A 222 -85.77 42.44 -63.28
N ALA A 223 -85.63 42.23 -64.62
CA ALA A 223 -84.61 41.38 -65.16
C ALA A 223 -83.18 41.89 -64.92
N GLU A 224 -83.00 43.23 -65.04
CA GLU A 224 -81.69 43.88 -64.75
C GLU A 224 -81.33 43.82 -63.27
N GLN A 225 -82.33 44.05 -62.37
CA GLN A 225 -82.14 43.80 -60.92
C GLN A 225 -81.84 42.35 -60.58
N SER A 226 -82.49 41.38 -61.26
CA SER A 226 -82.16 39.96 -61.07
C SER A 226 -80.75 39.65 -61.50
N LYS A 227 -80.28 40.20 -62.63
CA LYS A 227 -78.92 40.03 -63.12
C LYS A 227 -77.88 40.61 -62.14
N GLN A 228 -78.19 41.81 -61.56
CA GLN A 228 -77.33 42.39 -60.53
C GLN A 228 -77.21 41.47 -59.25
N SER A 229 -78.38 41.01 -58.75
CA SER A 229 -78.46 40.14 -57.59
C SER A 229 -77.69 38.81 -57.83
N VAL A 230 -77.79 38.23 -59.03
CA VAL A 230 -77.05 37.07 -59.50
C VAL A 230 -75.51 37.31 -59.45
N GLY A 231 -75.10 38.52 -59.88
CA GLY A 231 -73.68 38.90 -59.82
C GLY A 231 -73.15 38.94 -58.39
N GLU A 232 -73.99 39.56 -57.48
CA GLU A 232 -73.62 39.59 -56.04
C GLU A 232 -73.54 38.21 -55.42
N ILE A 233 -74.43 37.26 -55.77
CA ILE A 233 -74.39 35.89 -55.29
C ILE A 233 -73.15 35.18 -55.81
N SER A 234 -72.79 35.33 -57.12
CA SER A 234 -71.62 34.74 -57.74
C SER A 234 -70.33 35.21 -57.02
N GLU A 235 -70.22 36.49 -56.71
CA GLU A 235 -69.07 37.00 -55.92
C GLU A 235 -69.02 36.39 -54.54
N GLN A 236 -70.12 36.22 -53.83
CA GLN A 236 -70.13 35.53 -52.53
C GLN A 236 -69.74 34.06 -52.66
N LEU A 237 -70.22 33.35 -53.67
CA LEU A 237 -69.79 31.93 -53.93
C LEU A 237 -68.29 31.83 -54.18
N SER A 238 -67.74 32.79 -54.93
CA SER A 238 -66.29 32.83 -55.16
C SER A 238 -65.51 33.04 -53.86
N ARG A 239 -65.97 33.89 -52.98
CA ARG A 239 -65.36 34.11 -51.65
C ARG A 239 -65.43 32.83 -50.78
N ILE A 240 -66.60 32.16 -50.76
CA ILE A 240 -66.76 30.88 -50.02
C ILE A 240 -65.82 29.83 -50.55
N ARG A 241 -65.63 29.68 -51.89
CA ARG A 241 -64.75 28.76 -52.52
C ARG A 241 -63.29 29.02 -52.13
N THR A 242 -62.85 30.28 -52.22
CA THR A 242 -61.47 30.65 -51.81
C THR A 242 -61.21 30.37 -50.33
N GLY A 243 -62.18 30.64 -49.46
CA GLY A 243 -62.11 30.33 -48.06
C GLY A 243 -62.05 28.81 -47.81
N ALA A 244 -62.87 28.02 -48.50
CA ALA A 244 -62.76 26.52 -48.40
C ALA A 244 -61.42 25.94 -48.90
N GLU A 245 -60.88 26.49 -49.97
CA GLU A 245 -59.54 26.10 -50.49
C GLU A 245 -58.46 26.44 -49.45
N GLY A 246 -58.54 27.64 -48.78
CA GLY A 246 -57.62 27.99 -47.68
C GLY A 246 -57.71 27.01 -46.48
N ILE A 247 -58.90 26.63 -46.04
CA ILE A 247 -59.13 25.68 -44.98
C ILE A 247 -58.55 24.30 -45.36
N ALA A 248 -58.74 23.83 -46.61
CA ALA A 248 -58.16 22.55 -47.10
C ALA A 248 -56.64 22.54 -47.07
N GLN A 249 -55.96 23.67 -47.33
CA GLN A 249 -54.52 23.82 -47.20
C GLN A 249 -54.06 23.72 -45.72
N GLU A 250 -54.79 24.42 -44.82
CA GLU A 250 -54.49 24.33 -43.37
C GLU A 250 -54.64 22.89 -42.88
N PHE A 251 -55.66 22.14 -43.30
CA PHE A 251 -55.81 20.74 -42.91
C PHE A 251 -54.65 19.84 -43.46
N THR A 252 -54.16 20.10 -44.63
CA THR A 252 -52.98 19.37 -45.16
C THR A 252 -51.73 19.62 -44.30
N GLN A 253 -51.55 20.86 -43.85
CA GLN A 253 -50.43 21.20 -42.94
C GLN A 253 -50.60 20.57 -41.55
N MET A 254 -51.84 20.57 -41.04
CA MET A 254 -52.16 19.94 -39.75
C MET A 254 -51.96 18.41 -39.77
N ASP A 255 -52.32 17.74 -40.86
CA ASP A 255 -52.07 16.29 -41.07
C ASP A 255 -50.58 15.97 -41.00
N ARG A 256 -49.71 16.77 -41.64
CA ARG A 256 -48.24 16.61 -41.55
C ARG A 256 -47.76 16.77 -40.12
N SER A 257 -48.31 17.71 -39.37
CA SER A 257 -47.95 17.91 -37.97
C SER A 257 -48.35 16.71 -37.08
N PHE A 258 -49.53 16.14 -37.34
CA PHE A 258 -49.95 14.90 -36.64
C PHE A 258 -49.07 13.70 -36.96
N GLN A 259 -48.66 13.52 -38.21
CA GLN A 259 -47.72 12.49 -38.61
C GLN A 259 -46.36 12.62 -37.88
N SER A 260 -45.86 13.86 -37.74
CA SER A 260 -44.64 14.11 -36.95
C SER A 260 -44.84 13.80 -35.49
N ASN A 261 -46.00 14.16 -34.88
CA ASN A 261 -46.35 13.85 -33.51
C ASN A 261 -46.43 12.34 -33.26
N VAL A 262 -47.03 11.55 -34.18
CA VAL A 262 -47.10 10.10 -34.05
C VAL A 262 -45.68 9.49 -34.02
N THR A 263 -44.76 9.97 -34.86
CA THR A 263 -43.37 9.52 -34.84
C THR A 263 -42.69 9.86 -33.52
N ALA A 264 -42.79 11.10 -33.03
CA ALA A 264 -42.19 11.54 -31.78
C ALA A 264 -42.75 10.78 -30.56
N VAL A 265 -44.05 10.48 -30.55
CA VAL A 265 -44.67 9.64 -29.50
C VAL A 265 -44.13 8.21 -29.54
N GLY A 266 -43.95 7.62 -30.70
CA GLY A 266 -43.37 6.29 -30.87
C GLY A 266 -41.91 6.23 -30.35
N GLU A 267 -41.13 7.26 -30.64
CA GLU A 267 -39.75 7.39 -30.11
C GLU A 267 -39.76 7.53 -28.58
N ALA A 268 -40.63 8.41 -28.04
CA ALA A 268 -40.77 8.62 -26.60
C ALA A 268 -41.17 7.30 -25.88
N GLN A 269 -42.05 6.50 -26.49
CA GLN A 269 -42.46 5.20 -25.96
C GLN A 269 -41.29 4.21 -25.90
N THR A 270 -40.47 4.19 -26.95
CA THR A 270 -39.25 3.35 -27.01
C THR A 270 -38.24 3.76 -25.94
N HIS A 271 -38.02 5.07 -25.80
CA HIS A 271 -37.09 5.58 -24.78
C HIS A 271 -37.56 5.28 -23.36
N THR A 272 -38.86 5.46 -23.08
CA THR A 272 -39.45 5.15 -21.79
C THR A 272 -39.30 3.67 -21.44
N SER A 273 -39.53 2.75 -22.38
CA SER A 273 -39.33 1.32 -22.19
C SER A 273 -37.85 0.98 -21.85
N ARG A 274 -36.89 1.57 -22.58
CA ARG A 274 -35.45 1.39 -22.29
C ARG A 274 -35.08 1.89 -20.90
N LEU A 275 -35.64 2.98 -20.42
CA LEU A 275 -35.38 3.51 -19.09
C LEU A 275 -35.89 2.55 -18.00
N VAL A 276 -37.05 1.89 -18.22
CA VAL A 276 -37.55 0.85 -17.32
C VAL A 276 -36.52 -0.30 -17.20
N ASP A 277 -36.00 -0.79 -18.35
CA ASP A 277 -34.96 -1.84 -18.37
C ASP A 277 -33.69 -1.43 -17.60
N VAL A 278 -33.29 -0.14 -17.72
CA VAL A 278 -32.13 0.40 -17.00
C VAL A 278 -32.39 0.38 -15.47
N PHE A 279 -33.55 0.83 -15.02
CA PHE A 279 -33.91 0.80 -13.59
C PHE A 279 -33.97 -0.62 -13.04
N ASP A 280 -34.44 -1.59 -13.82
CA ASP A 280 -34.44 -3.01 -13.45
C ASP A 280 -33.01 -3.53 -13.32
N GLY A 281 -32.12 -3.15 -14.24
CA GLY A 281 -30.69 -3.48 -14.18
C GLY A 281 -30.00 -2.91 -12.93
N ILE A 282 -30.29 -1.63 -12.60
CA ILE A 282 -29.78 -0.99 -11.38
C ILE A 282 -30.28 -1.71 -10.12
N GLY A 283 -31.58 -2.02 -10.06
CA GLY A 283 -32.18 -2.75 -8.92
C GLY A 283 -31.52 -4.10 -8.70
N LYS A 284 -31.22 -4.83 -9.76
CA LYS A 284 -30.49 -6.11 -9.68
C LYS A 284 -29.06 -5.91 -9.16
N ALA A 285 -28.31 -4.94 -9.70
CA ALA A 285 -26.96 -4.66 -9.25
C ALA A 285 -26.92 -4.28 -7.75
N ILE A 286 -27.90 -3.51 -7.26
CA ILE A 286 -28.01 -3.17 -5.84
C ILE A 286 -28.30 -4.41 -4.99
N SER A 287 -29.18 -5.30 -5.47
CA SER A 287 -29.47 -6.55 -4.78
C SER A 287 -28.26 -7.44 -4.63
N ASP A 288 -27.33 -7.43 -5.59
CA ASP A 288 -26.07 -8.19 -5.56
C ASP A 288 -25.04 -7.56 -4.59
N LEU A 289 -25.14 -6.26 -4.28
CA LEU A 289 -24.23 -5.56 -3.35
C LEU A 289 -24.43 -5.96 -1.89
N ALA A 290 -25.64 -6.27 -1.47
CA ALA A 290 -25.93 -6.61 -0.07
C ALA A 290 -25.17 -7.86 0.42
N PRO A 291 -25.23 -9.02 -0.26
CA PRO A 291 -24.45 -10.18 0.13
C PRO A 291 -22.93 -9.95 0.03
N MET A 292 -22.45 -9.15 -0.93
CA MET A 292 -21.04 -8.79 -1.02
C MET A 292 -20.58 -7.94 0.18
N ALA A 293 -21.42 -7.03 0.66
CA ALA A 293 -21.10 -6.23 1.84
C ALA A 293 -21.06 -7.09 3.12
N GLU A 294 -21.96 -8.08 3.25
CA GLU A 294 -21.94 -9.03 4.35
C GLU A 294 -20.68 -9.91 4.32
N GLU A 295 -20.30 -10.46 3.17
CA GLU A 295 -19.08 -11.26 3.00
C GLU A 295 -17.82 -10.45 3.32
N GLN A 296 -17.75 -9.20 2.86
CA GLN A 296 -16.63 -8.31 3.19
C GLN A 296 -16.57 -7.97 4.68
N SER A 297 -17.72 -7.74 5.33
CA SER A 297 -17.78 -7.51 6.77
C SER A 297 -17.24 -8.70 7.56
N ALA A 298 -17.65 -9.93 7.21
CA ALA A 298 -17.12 -11.15 7.81
C ALA A 298 -15.60 -11.29 7.58
N SER A 299 -15.10 -10.95 6.39
CA SER A 299 -13.68 -10.97 6.07
C SER A 299 -12.88 -9.98 6.92
N PHE A 300 -13.41 -8.79 7.23
CA PHE A 300 -12.76 -7.82 8.11
C PHE A 300 -12.75 -8.26 9.56
N GLU A 301 -13.80 -8.95 10.04
CA GLU A 301 -13.81 -9.56 11.39
C GLU A 301 -12.70 -10.62 11.50
N GLU A 302 -12.55 -11.49 10.50
CA GLU A 302 -11.48 -12.50 10.45
C GLU A 302 -10.09 -11.84 10.37
N MET A 303 -9.93 -10.78 9.58
CA MET A 303 -8.68 -10.04 9.49
C MET A 303 -8.32 -9.39 10.83
N ASN A 304 -9.28 -8.78 11.55
CA ASN A 304 -9.08 -8.24 12.88
C ASN A 304 -8.64 -9.33 13.88
N ALA A 305 -9.26 -10.51 13.85
CA ALA A 305 -8.85 -11.63 14.68
C ALA A 305 -7.41 -12.09 14.35
N THR A 306 -7.05 -12.16 13.06
CA THR A 306 -5.71 -12.50 12.60
C THR A 306 -4.67 -11.48 13.04
N LEU A 307 -4.96 -10.18 12.94
CA LEU A 307 -4.06 -9.11 13.40
C LEU A 307 -3.85 -9.14 14.92
N ARG A 308 -4.89 -9.42 15.72
CA ARG A 308 -4.75 -9.61 17.17
C ARG A 308 -3.85 -10.80 17.50
N ASN A 309 -4.00 -11.93 16.80
CA ASN A 309 -3.12 -13.09 16.96
C ASN A 309 -1.68 -12.76 16.56
N ALA A 310 -1.49 -12.00 15.48
CA ALA A 310 -0.17 -11.52 15.06
C ALA A 310 0.47 -10.66 16.16
N MET A 311 -0.26 -9.71 16.76
CA MET A 311 0.23 -8.91 17.90
C MET A 311 0.66 -9.78 19.07
N GLU A 312 -0.14 -10.76 19.45
CA GLU A 312 0.21 -11.67 20.54
C GLU A 312 1.49 -12.45 20.27
N ASN A 313 1.63 -12.97 19.03
CA ASN A 313 2.83 -13.69 18.62
C ASN A 313 4.07 -12.79 18.60
N VAL A 314 3.94 -11.54 18.15
CA VAL A 314 5.02 -10.56 18.18
C VAL A 314 5.40 -10.21 19.63
N HIS A 315 4.46 -10.10 20.56
CA HIS A 315 4.76 -9.95 21.99
C HIS A 315 5.50 -11.16 22.59
N LYS A 316 5.10 -12.38 22.21
CA LYS A 316 5.82 -13.61 22.62
C LYS A 316 7.25 -13.62 22.08
N LEU A 317 7.43 -13.23 20.81
CA LEU A 317 8.76 -13.13 20.18
C LEU A 317 9.66 -12.15 20.95
N ASN A 318 9.16 -10.98 21.35
CA ASN A 318 9.90 -10.02 22.17
C ASN A 318 10.33 -10.63 23.52
N THR A 319 9.45 -11.39 24.15
CA THR A 319 9.75 -12.08 25.42
C THR A 319 10.87 -13.09 25.23
N TYR A 320 10.78 -13.95 24.20
CA TYR A 320 11.82 -14.94 23.88
C TYR A 320 13.15 -14.27 23.51
N THR A 321 13.11 -13.15 22.78
CA THR A 321 14.32 -12.38 22.46
C THR A 321 15.00 -11.85 23.71
N LYS A 322 14.24 -11.36 24.69
CA LYS A 322 14.77 -10.92 25.99
C LYS A 322 15.39 -12.06 26.79
N GLU A 323 14.72 -13.20 26.87
CA GLU A 323 15.24 -14.38 27.55
C GLU A 323 16.52 -14.90 26.88
N CYS A 324 16.51 -15.04 25.56
CA CYS A 324 17.69 -15.46 24.78
C CYS A 324 18.86 -14.49 24.96
N ASN A 325 18.61 -13.17 24.96
CA ASN A 325 19.66 -12.18 25.22
C ASN A 325 20.27 -12.32 26.62
N LYS A 326 19.46 -12.62 27.64
CA LYS A 326 19.93 -12.89 28.99
C LYS A 326 20.80 -14.17 29.05
N ASP A 327 20.39 -15.23 28.37
CA ASP A 327 21.14 -16.48 28.34
C ASP A 327 22.49 -16.31 27.60
N ILE A 328 22.50 -15.63 26.46
CA ILE A 328 23.73 -15.27 25.74
C ILE A 328 24.67 -14.47 26.65
N TYR A 329 24.13 -13.50 27.35
CA TYR A 329 24.93 -12.71 28.30
C TYR A 329 25.56 -13.59 29.41
N GLU A 330 24.83 -14.53 30.00
CA GLU A 330 25.35 -15.44 30.99
C GLU A 330 26.48 -16.35 30.44
N VAL A 331 26.34 -16.86 29.22
CA VAL A 331 27.39 -17.61 28.52
C VAL A 331 28.62 -16.72 28.31
N LEU A 332 28.42 -15.52 27.77
CA LEU A 332 29.49 -14.54 27.55
C LEU A 332 30.22 -14.18 28.84
N ARG A 333 29.50 -13.96 29.92
CA ARG A 333 30.05 -13.67 31.26
C ARG A 333 30.92 -14.81 31.77
N ARG A 334 30.45 -16.07 31.62
CA ARG A 334 31.21 -17.28 32.02
C ARG A 334 32.45 -17.48 31.17
N CYS A 335 32.35 -17.39 29.85
CA CYS A 335 33.47 -17.49 28.93
C CYS A 335 34.50 -16.39 29.21
N ASN A 336 34.07 -15.15 29.42
CA ASN A 336 35.00 -14.06 29.76
C ASN A 336 35.69 -14.29 31.13
N ALA A 337 34.97 -14.82 32.14
CA ALA A 337 35.58 -15.18 33.43
C ALA A 337 36.65 -16.30 33.29
N MET A 338 36.38 -17.33 32.44
CA MET A 338 37.36 -18.36 32.12
C MET A 338 38.55 -17.75 31.38
N ARG A 339 38.32 -16.84 30.42
CA ARG A 339 39.35 -16.12 29.69
C ARG A 339 40.25 -15.28 30.60
N MET A 340 39.66 -14.57 31.56
CA MET A 340 40.40 -13.79 32.55
C MET A 340 41.22 -14.69 33.50
N LYS A 341 40.64 -15.82 33.92
CA LYS A 341 41.32 -16.78 34.77
C LYS A 341 42.47 -17.46 34.05
N ALA A 342 42.30 -17.89 32.79
CA ALA A 342 43.40 -18.44 31.96
C ALA A 342 44.47 -17.37 31.64
N GLY A 343 44.06 -16.13 31.39
CA GLY A 343 44.95 -14.99 31.17
C GLY A 343 45.76 -14.55 32.42
N SER A 344 45.36 -14.99 33.63
CA SER A 344 46.15 -14.77 34.86
C SER A 344 47.33 -15.74 35.02
N LEU A 345 47.37 -16.84 34.21
CA LEU A 345 48.53 -17.69 34.08
C LEU A 345 49.59 -16.91 33.28
N ASN A 346 50.86 -16.99 33.77
CA ASN A 346 51.97 -16.39 33.05
C ASN A 346 52.37 -17.34 31.89
N LEU A 347 51.70 -17.17 30.72
CA LEU A 347 51.86 -17.96 29.50
C LEU A 347 52.72 -17.19 28.49
N PRO A 348 53.57 -17.88 27.69
CA PRO A 348 54.38 -17.25 26.66
C PRO A 348 53.54 -16.96 25.41
N PHE A 349 52.62 -15.96 25.49
CA PHE A 349 51.78 -15.53 24.36
C PHE A 349 52.64 -14.99 23.20
N SER A 350 52.32 -15.43 22.01
CA SER A 350 52.78 -14.78 20.79
C SER A 350 52.10 -13.38 20.62
N GLU A 351 52.68 -12.53 19.83
CA GLU A 351 52.08 -11.24 19.51
C GLU A 351 50.71 -11.37 18.84
N LYS A 352 50.55 -12.42 18.00
CA LYS A 352 49.30 -12.79 17.37
C LYS A 352 48.21 -13.13 18.39
N ASP A 353 48.57 -13.88 19.45
CA ASP A 353 47.64 -14.22 20.52
C ASP A 353 47.20 -12.97 21.29
N VAL A 354 48.14 -12.05 21.60
CA VAL A 354 47.84 -10.79 22.28
C VAL A 354 46.89 -9.93 21.47
N ILE A 355 47.10 -9.81 20.16
CA ILE A 355 46.24 -9.04 19.27
C ILE A 355 44.86 -9.69 19.14
N SER A 356 44.77 -11.03 19.01
CA SER A 356 43.49 -11.75 18.97
C SER A 356 42.67 -11.51 20.24
N LEU A 357 43.31 -11.62 21.40
CA LEU A 357 42.66 -11.33 22.69
C LEU A 357 42.19 -9.86 22.80
N ALA A 358 42.99 -8.93 22.28
CA ALA A 358 42.66 -7.50 22.30
C ALA A 358 41.45 -7.17 21.40
N LYS A 359 41.31 -7.79 20.22
CA LYS A 359 40.12 -7.64 19.37
C LYS A 359 38.86 -8.04 20.12
N THR A 360 38.87 -9.19 20.78
CA THR A 360 37.72 -9.69 21.53
C THR A 360 37.40 -8.77 22.74
N ASP A 361 38.40 -8.17 23.36
CA ASP A 361 38.18 -7.18 24.44
C ASP A 361 37.33 -5.98 23.95
N HIS A 362 37.51 -5.52 22.72
CA HIS A 362 36.70 -4.44 22.13
C HIS A 362 35.28 -4.88 21.83
N LEU A 363 35.09 -6.10 21.28
CA LEU A 363 33.75 -6.67 21.07
C LEU A 363 32.99 -6.83 22.39
N ILE A 364 33.68 -7.26 23.44
CA ILE A 364 33.09 -7.37 24.79
C ILE A 364 32.60 -6.00 25.29
N TRP A 365 33.32 -4.92 25.07
CA TRP A 365 32.88 -3.60 25.52
C TRP A 365 31.61 -3.15 24.79
N LYS A 366 31.52 -3.32 23.47
CA LYS A 366 30.30 -3.09 22.70
C LYS A 366 29.13 -3.89 23.30
N THR A 367 29.31 -5.19 23.47
CA THR A 367 28.27 -6.09 24.02
C THR A 367 27.88 -5.69 25.45
N ARG A 368 28.82 -5.28 26.29
CA ARG A 368 28.50 -4.80 27.66
C ARG A 368 27.61 -3.56 27.63
N ILE A 369 27.84 -2.61 26.73
CA ILE A 369 26.98 -1.42 26.59
C ILE A 369 25.59 -1.85 26.08
N GLU A 370 25.50 -2.76 25.13
CA GLU A 370 24.22 -3.35 24.70
C GLU A 370 23.50 -4.01 25.88
N GLN A 371 24.20 -4.79 26.71
CA GLN A 371 23.61 -5.45 27.87
C GLN A 371 23.19 -4.46 28.98
N MET A 372 23.85 -3.33 29.12
CA MET A 372 23.41 -2.24 29.98
C MET A 372 22.07 -1.66 29.50
N ILE A 373 21.91 -1.47 28.18
CA ILE A 373 20.65 -0.98 27.59
C ILE A 373 19.50 -1.98 27.81
N TRP A 374 19.79 -3.28 27.74
CA TRP A 374 18.84 -4.34 28.10
C TRP A 374 18.52 -4.42 29.59
N GLY A 375 19.26 -3.67 30.45
CA GLY A 375 19.08 -3.68 31.89
C GLY A 375 19.70 -4.89 32.61
N ASN A 376 20.58 -5.66 31.93
CA ASN A 376 21.22 -6.84 32.51
C ASN A 376 22.42 -6.51 33.35
N ILE A 377 23.06 -5.35 33.19
CA ILE A 377 24.22 -4.88 33.96
C ILE A 377 24.19 -3.35 34.17
N GLU A 378 24.92 -2.91 35.17
CA GLU A 378 25.28 -1.50 35.37
C GLU A 378 26.74 -1.29 34.97
N LEU A 379 27.03 -0.19 34.27
CA LEU A 379 28.36 0.27 33.88
C LEU A 379 28.58 1.70 34.32
N LYS A 380 29.85 2.02 34.61
CA LYS A 380 30.29 3.40 34.86
C LYS A 380 31.19 3.86 33.73
N ALA A 381 31.05 5.10 33.30
CA ALA A 381 31.88 5.68 32.23
C ALA A 381 33.38 5.59 32.57
N ALA A 382 33.74 5.73 33.82
CA ALA A 382 35.13 5.62 34.32
C ALA A 382 35.76 4.21 34.06
N ASP A 383 34.95 3.16 33.95
CA ASP A 383 35.45 1.78 33.75
C ASP A 383 36.02 1.56 32.32
N VAL A 384 35.67 2.43 31.37
CA VAL A 384 36.06 2.32 29.96
C VAL A 384 36.84 3.51 29.42
N ALA A 385 36.84 4.65 30.11
CA ALA A 385 37.34 5.93 29.57
C ALA A 385 38.84 5.94 29.25
N ASP A 386 39.66 5.19 29.99
CA ASP A 386 41.12 5.19 29.81
C ASP A 386 41.59 4.05 28.87
N SER A 387 41.86 4.40 27.62
CA SER A 387 42.31 3.48 26.59
C SER A 387 43.68 2.85 26.88
N SER A 388 44.53 3.49 27.70
CA SER A 388 45.90 3.00 28.02
C SER A 388 45.88 1.79 28.97
N LEU A 389 44.81 1.59 29.74
CA LEU A 389 44.70 0.52 30.73
C LEU A 389 44.26 -0.82 30.13
N CYS A 390 43.62 -0.82 28.98
CA CYS A 390 43.20 -2.04 28.31
C CYS A 390 44.40 -2.84 27.72
N ARG A 391 44.17 -4.08 27.31
CA ARG A 391 45.22 -4.96 26.72
C ARG A 391 45.83 -4.34 25.45
N LEU A 392 44.98 -3.80 24.56
CA LEU A 392 45.42 -3.12 23.34
C LEU A 392 46.27 -1.89 23.68
N GLY A 393 45.83 -1.06 24.59
CA GLY A 393 46.56 0.14 25.00
C GLY A 393 47.94 -0.19 25.56
N LYS A 394 48.04 -1.21 26.44
CA LYS A 394 49.35 -1.69 26.97
C LYS A 394 50.27 -2.22 25.87
N TRP A 395 49.74 -3.02 24.93
CA TRP A 395 50.51 -3.45 23.78
C TRP A 395 50.91 -2.28 22.85
N TYR A 396 49.97 -1.38 22.58
CA TYR A 396 50.18 -0.23 21.70
C TYR A 396 51.34 0.64 22.19
N HIS A 397 51.38 1.01 23.48
CA HIS A 397 52.39 1.87 24.06
C HIS A 397 53.75 1.16 24.35
N ALA A 398 53.77 -0.16 24.27
CA ALA A 398 55.00 -0.97 24.50
C ALA A 398 55.52 -1.59 23.19
N THR A 399 55.20 -2.88 22.98
CA THR A 399 55.72 -3.68 21.86
C THR A 399 55.24 -3.12 20.51
N GLY A 400 53.97 -2.68 20.41
CA GLY A 400 53.39 -2.14 19.18
C GLY A 400 54.15 -0.88 18.72
N GLN A 401 54.35 0.08 19.63
CA GLN A 401 55.07 1.31 19.33
C GLN A 401 56.52 1.04 18.85
N ALA A 402 57.18 0.10 19.49
CA ALA A 402 58.58 -0.23 19.13
C ALA A 402 58.70 -0.90 17.73
N LYS A 403 57.70 -1.68 17.34
CA LYS A 403 57.75 -2.42 16.05
C LYS A 403 57.07 -1.71 14.91
N TYR A 404 55.94 -1.03 15.16
CA TYR A 404 55.04 -0.52 14.14
C TYR A 404 54.85 0.99 14.20
N GLY A 405 55.44 1.69 15.15
CA GLY A 405 55.27 3.11 15.40
C GLY A 405 55.53 4.05 14.20
N SER A 406 56.31 3.59 13.22
CA SER A 406 56.57 4.31 11.98
C SER A 406 55.49 4.15 10.89
N LEU A 407 54.54 3.20 11.09
CA LEU A 407 53.50 2.91 10.09
C LEU A 407 52.29 3.86 10.23
N PRO A 408 51.78 4.40 9.14
CA PRO A 408 50.57 5.25 9.18
C PRO A 408 49.35 4.49 9.74
N GLU A 409 49.23 3.20 9.47
CA GLU A 409 48.13 2.34 9.94
C GLU A 409 48.16 2.20 11.47
N PHE A 410 49.36 2.18 12.08
CA PHE A 410 49.51 2.15 13.52
C PHE A 410 49.01 3.43 14.19
N SER A 411 49.29 4.60 13.60
CA SER A 411 48.76 5.88 14.09
C SER A 411 47.22 5.93 13.97
N LYS A 412 46.65 5.45 12.88
CA LYS A 412 45.20 5.35 12.70
C LYS A 412 44.57 4.45 13.73
N LEU A 413 45.17 3.28 14.02
CA LEU A 413 44.71 2.36 15.07
C LEU A 413 44.64 3.09 16.42
N GLY A 414 45.66 3.86 16.80
CA GLY A 414 45.66 4.61 18.07
C GLY A 414 44.52 5.61 18.15
N GLN A 415 44.29 6.37 17.09
CA GLN A 415 43.19 7.37 17.02
C GLN A 415 41.81 6.70 17.11
N ALA A 416 41.58 5.62 16.35
CA ALA A 416 40.32 4.89 16.38
C ALA A 416 40.06 4.26 17.75
N HIS A 417 41.11 3.70 18.39
CA HIS A 417 41.06 3.10 19.71
C HIS A 417 40.71 4.12 20.80
N ASP A 418 41.37 5.26 20.83
CA ASP A 418 41.07 6.34 21.79
C ASP A 418 39.66 6.86 21.64
N ARG A 419 39.20 7.04 20.39
CA ARG A 419 37.83 7.48 20.09
C ARG A 419 36.80 6.43 20.51
N PHE A 420 37.09 5.14 20.27
CA PHE A 420 36.22 4.02 20.71
C PHE A 420 35.96 4.11 22.23
N HIS A 421 37.02 4.21 23.05
CA HIS A 421 36.90 4.30 24.50
C HIS A 421 36.11 5.54 24.94
N LYS A 422 36.36 6.69 24.32
CA LYS A 422 35.63 7.94 24.58
C LYS A 422 34.14 7.81 24.28
N ILE A 423 33.77 7.28 23.10
CA ILE A 423 32.36 7.12 22.71
C ILE A 423 31.65 6.08 23.59
N CYS A 424 32.34 5.01 24.00
CA CYS A 424 31.80 4.07 24.98
C CYS A 424 31.44 4.75 26.31
N ALA A 425 32.32 5.64 26.83
CA ALA A 425 32.06 6.39 28.05
C ALA A 425 30.88 7.37 27.86
N GLU A 426 30.83 8.11 26.73
CA GLU A 426 29.72 9.01 26.40
C GLU A 426 28.38 8.27 26.25
N ALA A 427 28.37 7.05 25.70
CA ALA A 427 27.18 6.20 25.61
C ALA A 427 26.63 5.81 26.98
N ILE A 428 27.52 5.44 27.91
CA ILE A 428 27.16 5.11 29.30
C ILE A 428 26.55 6.34 30.00
N ASP A 429 27.18 7.50 29.89
CA ASP A 429 26.67 8.73 30.49
C ASP A 429 25.33 9.18 29.86
N ALA A 430 25.16 9.02 28.55
CA ALA A 430 23.90 9.28 27.86
C ALA A 430 22.77 8.34 28.35
N TYR A 431 23.07 7.06 28.59
CA TYR A 431 22.12 6.11 29.13
C TYR A 431 21.66 6.50 30.53
N HIS A 432 22.57 6.80 31.44
CA HIS A 432 22.24 7.26 32.80
C HIS A 432 21.48 8.60 32.80
N SER A 433 21.70 9.44 31.77
CA SER A 433 20.95 10.68 31.58
C SER A 433 19.63 10.50 30.82
N GLN A 434 19.18 9.26 30.56
CA GLN A 434 17.93 8.90 29.84
C GLN A 434 17.82 9.50 28.42
N LYS A 435 18.93 9.78 27.78
CA LYS A 435 19.00 10.33 26.41
C LYS A 435 18.96 9.20 25.35
N THR A 436 17.86 8.49 25.25
CA THR A 436 17.72 7.26 24.45
C THR A 436 18.12 7.42 22.96
N ALA A 437 17.74 8.53 22.33
CA ALA A 437 18.11 8.79 20.94
C ALA A 437 19.64 8.89 20.77
N LYS A 438 20.32 9.55 21.72
CA LYS A 438 21.77 9.72 21.73
C LYS A 438 22.50 8.39 21.96
N VAL A 439 21.93 7.51 22.79
CA VAL A 439 22.46 6.16 23.02
C VAL A 439 22.47 5.34 21.74
N ARG A 440 21.38 5.40 20.93
CA ARG A 440 21.32 4.72 19.62
C ARG A 440 22.40 5.24 18.65
N GLU A 441 22.58 6.53 18.59
CA GLU A 441 23.61 7.16 17.77
C GLU A 441 25.02 6.66 18.15
N TYR A 442 25.33 6.67 19.44
CA TYR A 442 26.60 6.17 19.96
C TYR A 442 26.81 4.67 19.73
N LEU A 443 25.77 3.83 19.82
CA LEU A 443 25.91 2.41 19.50
C LEU A 443 26.32 2.15 18.05
N LEU A 444 25.78 2.91 17.09
CA LEU A 444 26.17 2.81 15.70
C LEU A 444 27.65 3.24 15.52
N GLU A 445 28.06 4.32 16.18
CA GLU A 445 29.45 4.80 16.12
C GLU A 445 30.42 3.82 16.79
N ILE A 446 30.04 3.23 17.95
CA ILE A 446 30.82 2.16 18.61
C ILE A 446 31.00 0.96 17.67
N GLY A 447 29.96 0.57 16.93
CA GLY A 447 30.05 -0.51 15.95
C GLY A 447 31.08 -0.21 14.86
N ALA A 448 30.97 0.97 14.22
CA ALA A 448 31.88 1.41 13.17
C ALA A 448 33.35 1.52 13.66
N LEU A 449 33.56 2.09 14.84
CA LEU A 449 34.88 2.20 15.45
C LEU A 449 35.46 0.85 15.85
N SER A 450 34.62 -0.08 16.33
CA SER A 450 35.05 -1.47 16.60
C SER A 450 35.56 -2.14 15.34
N ASP A 451 34.85 -2.01 14.22
CA ASP A 451 35.24 -2.56 12.93
C ASP A 451 36.54 -1.92 12.40
N GLU A 452 36.70 -0.60 12.61
CA GLU A 452 37.93 0.12 12.23
C GLU A 452 39.16 -0.35 13.05
N VAL A 453 39.00 -0.50 14.38
CA VAL A 453 40.06 -1.03 15.27
C VAL A 453 40.41 -2.46 14.88
N ILE A 454 39.42 -3.35 14.66
CA ILE A 454 39.62 -4.74 14.28
C ILE A 454 40.31 -4.81 12.90
N GLY A 455 39.87 -4.05 11.92
CA GLY A 455 40.45 -4.03 10.57
C GLY A 455 41.90 -3.51 10.56
N ALA A 456 42.21 -2.51 11.39
CA ALA A 456 43.60 -2.03 11.56
C ALA A 456 44.49 -3.09 12.21
N LEU A 457 44.00 -3.81 13.24
CA LEU A 457 44.71 -4.90 13.87
C LEU A 457 44.93 -6.09 12.89
N ASP A 458 43.93 -6.42 12.06
CA ASP A 458 44.09 -7.45 11.01
C ASP A 458 45.17 -7.09 9.98
N SER A 459 45.19 -5.84 9.57
CA SER A 459 46.20 -5.32 8.65
C SER A 459 47.60 -5.38 9.22
N LEU A 460 47.75 -5.13 10.51
CA LEU A 460 49.05 -5.27 11.21
C LEU A 460 49.41 -6.75 11.37
N MET A 461 48.47 -7.62 11.73
CA MET A 461 48.71 -9.10 11.85
C MET A 461 49.16 -9.76 10.55
N ALA A 462 48.68 -9.28 9.40
CA ALA A 462 49.10 -9.78 8.09
C ALA A 462 50.60 -9.51 7.79
N ARG A 463 51.27 -8.65 8.60
CA ARG A 463 52.67 -8.28 8.48
C ARG A 463 53.56 -8.96 9.54
N VAL A 464 52.95 -9.65 10.51
CA VAL A 464 53.59 -10.46 11.55
C VAL A 464 53.78 -11.89 11.06
#